data_58188162e3ea5d32c4da89aec5930938
#
_entry.id   58188162e3ea5d32c4da89aec5930938
#
_cell.length_a   1.000
_cell.length_b   1.000
_cell.length_c   1.000
_cell.angle_alpha   90.00
_cell.angle_beta   90.00
_cell.angle_gamma   90.00
#
_symmetry.space_group_name_H-M   'P 1'
#
loop_
_entity.id
_entity.type
_entity.pdbx_description
1 polymer ?
#
loop_
_entity_poly.entity_id
_entity_poly.type
_entity_poly.pdbx_seq_one_letter_code
_entity_poly.pdbx_strand_id
1 'polypeptide(L)'
;MNFDFPAPYDEEVPRRIGEVRHQLSPEGVAVLEGIIDETGSLEDVIVAIESLPSSDRHVLVGLSRFFAEAYDARMRESEGWAGLQRHLAGLIVRARELEPSLRAGATLAEAIVVLKRHGEPLGISDEVLEIAMEMPEE
;
A
#
# COMPACT_ATOMS: atom_id res chain seq x y z
N MET A 1 -11.86 6.13 -9.08
CA MET A 1 -11.90 5.06 -8.07
C MET A 1 -12.98 5.35 -7.06
N ASN A 2 -13.75 4.36 -6.71
CA ASN A 2 -14.79 4.49 -5.71
C ASN A 2 -14.26 4.00 -4.35
N PHE A 3 -14.24 4.90 -3.37
CA PHE A 3 -13.71 4.57 -2.04
C PHE A 3 -14.84 4.06 -1.14
N ASP A 4 -15.25 2.84 -1.38
CA ASP A 4 -16.34 2.20 -0.67
C ASP A 4 -15.85 1.54 0.64
N PHE A 5 -15.49 2.38 1.61
CA PHE A 5 -15.01 1.94 2.90
C PHE A 5 -16.03 2.25 4.00
N PRO A 6 -16.06 1.45 5.09
CA PRO A 6 -16.93 1.76 6.22
C PRO A 6 -16.46 3.01 6.97
N ALA A 7 -17.37 3.69 7.64
CA ALA A 7 -17.03 4.84 8.47
C ALA A 7 -16.06 4.43 9.59
N PRO A 8 -15.06 5.24 9.95
CA PRO A 8 -14.83 6.61 9.45
C PRO A 8 -14.02 6.69 8.16
N TYR A 9 -13.57 5.56 7.62
CA TYR A 9 -12.65 5.52 6.49
C TYR A 9 -13.27 6.02 5.18
N ASP A 10 -14.58 5.96 5.05
CA ASP A 10 -15.30 6.48 3.89
C ASP A 10 -15.00 7.97 3.65
N GLU A 11 -14.78 8.73 4.72
CA GLU A 11 -14.42 10.15 4.66
C GLU A 11 -12.92 10.37 4.77
N GLU A 12 -12.23 9.57 5.57
CA GLU A 12 -10.80 9.73 5.84
C GLU A 12 -9.92 9.37 4.63
N VAL A 13 -10.29 8.36 3.85
CA VAL A 13 -9.49 7.94 2.70
C VAL A 13 -9.36 9.07 1.67
N PRO A 14 -10.45 9.69 1.18
CA PRO A 14 -10.32 10.81 0.23
C PRO A 14 -9.59 12.00 0.84
N ARG A 15 -9.81 12.29 2.12
CA ARG A 15 -9.13 13.39 2.80
C ARG A 15 -7.64 13.14 2.90
N ARG A 16 -7.24 11.94 3.28
CA ARG A 16 -5.83 11.56 3.40
C ARG A 16 -5.12 11.64 2.05
N ILE A 17 -5.77 11.18 1.00
CA ILE A 17 -5.23 11.28 -0.36
C ILE A 17 -4.99 12.75 -0.73
N GLY A 18 -5.95 13.63 -0.43
CA GLY A 18 -5.80 15.06 -0.68
C GLY A 18 -4.61 15.67 0.07
N GLU A 19 -4.43 15.30 1.35
CA GLU A 19 -3.30 15.76 2.15
C GLU A 19 -1.97 15.26 1.59
N VAL A 20 -1.92 14.01 1.20
CA VAL A 20 -0.71 13.39 0.65
C VAL A 20 -0.29 14.05 -0.66
N ARG A 21 -1.25 14.42 -1.53
CA ARG A 21 -0.95 15.12 -2.77
C ARG A 21 -0.15 16.40 -2.54
N HIS A 22 -0.44 17.12 -1.47
CA HIS A 22 0.28 18.36 -1.15
C HIS A 22 1.69 18.12 -0.61
N GLN A 23 1.98 16.91 -0.18
CA GLN A 23 3.28 16.53 0.37
C GLN A 23 4.22 15.93 -0.66
N LEU A 24 3.70 15.55 -1.82
CA LEU A 24 4.47 14.86 -2.86
C LEU A 24 5.00 15.81 -3.92
N SER A 25 6.14 15.44 -4.53
CA SER A 25 6.63 16.07 -5.75
C SER A 25 5.68 15.75 -6.92
N PRO A 26 5.80 16.45 -8.07
CA PRO A 26 4.99 16.10 -9.25
C PRO A 26 5.13 14.63 -9.68
N GLU A 27 6.32 14.05 -9.57
CA GLU A 27 6.57 12.64 -9.87
C GLU A 27 5.84 11.75 -8.88
N GLY A 28 5.87 12.11 -7.59
CA GLY A 28 5.15 11.39 -6.54
C GLY A 28 3.65 11.42 -6.74
N VAL A 29 3.10 12.56 -7.15
CA VAL A 29 1.67 12.68 -7.47
C VAL A 29 1.30 11.76 -8.63
N ALA A 30 2.12 11.68 -9.67
CA ALA A 30 1.86 10.78 -10.80
C ALA A 30 1.79 9.32 -10.35
N VAL A 31 2.70 8.90 -9.46
CA VAL A 31 2.69 7.54 -8.90
C VAL A 31 1.42 7.31 -8.08
N LEU A 32 1.04 8.28 -7.25
CA LEU A 32 -0.18 8.20 -6.44
C LEU A 32 -1.43 8.03 -7.31
N GLU A 33 -1.53 8.81 -8.39
CA GLU A 33 -2.68 8.70 -9.32
C GLU A 33 -2.73 7.33 -9.97
N GLY A 34 -1.58 6.75 -10.33
CA GLY A 34 -1.52 5.39 -10.86
C GLY A 34 -2.02 4.35 -9.87
N ILE A 35 -1.68 4.51 -8.59
CA ILE A 35 -2.16 3.62 -7.53
C ILE A 35 -3.68 3.73 -7.38
N ILE A 36 -4.21 4.95 -7.32
CA ILE A 36 -5.65 5.20 -7.16
C ILE A 36 -6.43 4.65 -8.34
N ASP A 37 -5.95 4.87 -9.56
CA ASP A 37 -6.61 4.42 -10.79
C ASP A 37 -6.38 2.93 -11.06
N GLU A 38 -5.59 2.27 -10.22
CA GLU A 38 -5.27 0.84 -10.34
C GLU A 38 -4.62 0.48 -11.67
N THR A 39 -3.79 1.39 -12.19
CA THR A 39 -3.03 1.17 -13.42
C THR A 39 -1.70 0.47 -13.12
N GLY A 40 -1.30 -0.41 -14.01
CA GLY A 40 -0.06 -1.17 -13.87
C GLY A 40 -0.19 -2.36 -12.92
N SER A 41 0.84 -3.18 -12.90
CA SER A 41 0.93 -4.33 -12.01
C SER A 41 1.48 -3.89 -10.65
N LEU A 42 1.38 -4.78 -9.67
CA LEU A 42 2.02 -4.55 -8.36
C LEU A 42 3.51 -4.24 -8.52
N GLU A 43 4.22 -4.98 -9.38
CA GLU A 43 5.64 -4.75 -9.60
C GLU A 43 5.92 -3.38 -10.22
N ASP A 44 5.08 -2.93 -11.16
CA ASP A 44 5.21 -1.60 -11.75
C ASP A 44 5.07 -0.51 -10.69
N VAL A 45 4.12 -0.68 -9.77
CA VAL A 45 3.92 0.27 -8.68
C VAL A 45 5.13 0.28 -7.74
N ILE A 46 5.65 -0.88 -7.39
CA ILE A 46 6.84 -0.99 -6.53
C ILE A 46 8.02 -0.25 -7.16
N VAL A 47 8.31 -0.53 -8.44
CA VAL A 47 9.42 0.11 -9.15
C VAL A 47 9.21 1.63 -9.20
N ALA A 48 8.00 2.07 -9.47
CA ALA A 48 7.68 3.50 -9.52
C ALA A 48 7.94 4.19 -8.17
N ILE A 49 7.51 3.58 -7.07
CA ILE A 49 7.75 4.13 -5.73
C ILE A 49 9.25 4.16 -5.42
N GLU A 50 9.96 3.08 -5.74
CA GLU A 50 11.39 2.98 -5.45
C GLU A 50 12.22 3.98 -6.26
N SER A 51 11.70 4.44 -7.37
CA SER A 51 12.37 5.45 -8.22
C SER A 51 12.20 6.88 -7.70
N LEU A 52 11.36 7.09 -6.70
CA LEU A 52 11.08 8.41 -6.15
C LEU A 52 12.13 8.84 -5.12
N PRO A 53 12.25 10.16 -4.87
CA PRO A 53 13.07 10.65 -3.77
C PRO A 53 12.60 10.08 -2.42
N SER A 54 13.51 9.99 -1.46
CA SER A 54 13.26 9.42 -0.15
C SER A 54 12.05 10.03 0.56
N SER A 55 11.87 11.35 0.45
CA SER A 55 10.73 12.03 1.07
C SER A 55 9.40 11.55 0.50
N ASP A 56 9.31 11.38 -0.83
CA ASP A 56 8.11 10.88 -1.48
C ASP A 56 7.84 9.42 -1.11
N ARG A 57 8.89 8.60 -1.08
CA ARG A 57 8.76 7.20 -0.68
C ARG A 57 8.19 7.08 0.73
N HIS A 58 8.70 7.90 1.66
CA HIS A 58 8.23 7.89 3.04
C HIS A 58 6.73 8.23 3.14
N VAL A 59 6.30 9.23 2.39
CA VAL A 59 4.88 9.64 2.35
C VAL A 59 4.01 8.50 1.82
N LEU A 60 4.42 7.87 0.71
CA LEU A 60 3.65 6.78 0.10
C LEU A 60 3.65 5.51 0.95
N VAL A 61 4.74 5.22 1.66
CA VAL A 61 4.76 4.11 2.61
C VAL A 61 3.75 4.35 3.74
N GLY A 62 3.69 5.57 4.27
CA GLY A 62 2.70 5.93 5.29
C GLY A 62 1.27 5.78 4.79
N LEU A 63 1.03 6.20 3.55
CA LEU A 63 -0.29 6.04 2.92
C LEU A 63 -0.65 4.56 2.75
N SER A 64 0.33 3.72 2.39
CA SER A 64 0.10 2.28 2.27
C SER A 64 -0.35 1.65 3.59
N ARG A 65 0.26 2.07 4.70
CA ARG A 65 -0.16 1.60 6.03
C ARG A 65 -1.58 2.03 6.34
N PHE A 66 -1.93 3.26 6.00
CA PHE A 66 -3.30 3.75 6.19
C PHE A 66 -4.29 2.96 5.34
N PHE A 67 -3.96 2.68 4.08
CA PHE A 67 -4.80 1.82 3.24
C PHE A 67 -4.96 0.43 3.84
N ALA A 68 -3.90 -0.13 4.43
CA ALA A 68 -3.99 -1.43 5.10
C ALA A 68 -5.06 -1.41 6.20
N GLU A 69 -5.08 -0.35 7.01
CA GLU A 69 -6.11 -0.18 8.05
C GLU A 69 -7.51 -0.06 7.47
N ALA A 70 -7.66 0.73 6.41
CA ALA A 70 -8.96 0.93 5.76
C ALA A 70 -9.49 -0.35 5.14
N TYR A 71 -8.64 -1.12 4.46
CA TYR A 71 -9.02 -2.40 3.90
C TYR A 71 -9.32 -3.44 4.97
N ASP A 72 -8.59 -3.42 6.10
CA ASP A 72 -8.89 -4.29 7.23
C ASP A 72 -10.30 -4.03 7.76
N ALA A 73 -10.67 -2.77 7.90
CA ALA A 73 -12.02 -2.39 8.33
C ALA A 73 -13.08 -2.82 7.31
N ARG A 74 -12.81 -2.64 6.02
CA ARG A 74 -13.72 -3.03 4.94
C ARG A 74 -13.97 -4.53 4.92
N MET A 75 -12.95 -5.33 5.20
CA MET A 75 -13.04 -6.79 5.24
C MET A 75 -14.10 -7.30 6.19
N ARG A 76 -14.28 -6.61 7.30
CA ARG A 76 -15.24 -7.02 8.32
C ARG A 76 -16.68 -6.83 7.90
N GLU A 77 -16.93 -6.05 6.85
CA GLU A 77 -18.28 -5.71 6.41
C GLU A 77 -18.62 -6.23 5.01
N SER A 78 -17.64 -6.33 4.13
CA SER A 78 -17.93 -6.74 2.75
C SER A 78 -16.72 -7.40 2.09
N GLU A 79 -16.99 -8.13 1.02
CA GLU A 79 -15.98 -8.74 0.17
C GLU A 79 -15.68 -7.81 -1.01
N GLY A 80 -14.51 -7.29 -1.12
CA GLY A 80 -14.19 -6.41 -2.23
C GLY A 80 -12.74 -6.01 -2.22
N TRP A 81 -11.89 -6.91 -2.63
CA TRP A 81 -10.47 -6.85 -2.43
C TRP A 81 -9.65 -6.55 -3.67
N ALA A 82 -10.30 -6.44 -4.83
CA ALA A 82 -9.57 -6.19 -6.06
C ALA A 82 -8.65 -4.99 -5.89
N GLY A 83 -7.41 -5.14 -6.25
CA GLY A 83 -6.44 -4.06 -6.16
C GLY A 83 -5.78 -3.84 -4.81
N LEU A 84 -6.17 -4.59 -3.77
CA LEU A 84 -5.57 -4.44 -2.44
C LEU A 84 -4.04 -4.46 -2.48
N GLN A 85 -3.47 -5.39 -3.20
CA GLN A 85 -2.01 -5.53 -3.25
C GLN A 85 -1.32 -4.28 -3.78
N ARG A 86 -1.90 -3.62 -4.79
CA ARG A 86 -1.33 -2.38 -5.35
C ARG A 86 -1.30 -1.27 -4.31
N HIS A 87 -2.35 -1.17 -3.50
CA HIS A 87 -2.41 -0.16 -2.44
C HIS A 87 -1.40 -0.45 -1.32
N LEU A 88 -0.98 -1.69 -1.18
CA LEU A 88 -0.01 -2.09 -0.16
C LEU A 88 1.44 -2.16 -0.69
N ALA A 89 1.68 -1.76 -1.94
CA ALA A 89 3.02 -1.77 -2.53
C ALA A 89 4.06 -1.04 -1.69
N GLY A 90 3.67 0.01 -1.00
CA GLY A 90 4.57 0.74 -0.11
C GLY A 90 5.14 -0.10 1.02
N LEU A 91 4.42 -1.15 1.44
CA LEU A 91 4.93 -2.05 2.48
C LEU A 91 6.11 -2.87 1.95
N ILE A 92 6.05 -3.28 0.69
CA ILE A 92 7.18 -3.98 0.04
C ILE A 92 8.39 -3.05 -0.06
N VAL A 93 8.16 -1.79 -0.45
CA VAL A 93 9.22 -0.79 -0.52
C VAL A 93 9.88 -0.60 0.85
N ARG A 94 9.08 -0.50 1.90
CA ARG A 94 9.61 -0.34 3.26
C ARG A 94 10.41 -1.56 3.69
N ALA A 95 9.95 -2.77 3.37
CA ALA A 95 10.67 -3.99 3.69
C ALA A 95 12.05 -4.01 3.01
N ARG A 96 12.13 -3.55 1.78
CA ARG A 96 13.40 -3.44 1.05
C ARG A 96 14.34 -2.39 1.63
N GLU A 97 13.80 -1.32 2.19
CA GLU A 97 14.59 -0.33 2.89
C GLU A 97 15.23 -0.92 4.15
N LEU A 98 14.49 -1.77 4.85
CA LEU A 98 14.96 -2.43 6.07
C LEU A 98 15.94 -3.56 5.79
N GLU A 99 15.68 -4.33 4.73
CA GLU A 99 16.55 -5.43 4.29
C GLU A 99 16.84 -5.31 2.80
N PRO A 100 17.90 -4.56 2.42
CA PRO A 100 18.24 -4.39 1.00
C PRO A 100 18.56 -5.69 0.26
N SER A 101 18.82 -6.78 0.99
CA SER A 101 19.03 -8.10 0.40
C SER A 101 17.73 -8.73 -0.11
N LEU A 102 16.57 -8.20 0.27
CA LEU A 102 15.30 -8.69 -0.22
C LEU A 102 15.24 -8.49 -1.74
N ARG A 103 15.10 -9.58 -2.46
CA ARG A 103 15.23 -9.57 -3.92
C ARG A 103 14.14 -8.76 -4.61
N ALA A 104 14.43 -8.28 -5.81
CA ALA A 104 13.42 -7.70 -6.70
C ALA A 104 12.34 -8.75 -6.98
N GLY A 105 11.09 -8.34 -7.04
CA GLY A 105 9.97 -9.26 -7.24
C GLY A 105 9.51 -9.96 -5.96
N ALA A 106 9.99 -9.52 -4.79
CA ALA A 106 9.49 -10.02 -3.52
C ALA A 106 7.98 -9.86 -3.44
N THR A 107 7.31 -10.89 -2.91
CA THR A 107 5.87 -10.87 -2.74
C THR A 107 5.49 -10.06 -1.51
N LEU A 108 4.21 -9.71 -1.42
CA LEU A 108 3.67 -9.06 -0.21
C LEU A 108 3.92 -9.95 1.02
N ALA A 109 3.79 -11.27 0.88
CA ALA A 109 4.04 -12.20 1.98
C ALA A 109 5.47 -12.09 2.51
N GLU A 110 6.46 -12.06 1.62
CA GLU A 110 7.86 -11.91 2.01
C GLU A 110 8.12 -10.58 2.71
N ALA A 111 7.53 -9.50 2.18
CA ALA A 111 7.64 -8.18 2.78
C ALA A 111 7.06 -8.14 4.18
N ILE A 112 5.91 -8.76 4.41
CA ILE A 112 5.27 -8.81 5.73
C ILE A 112 6.16 -9.53 6.75
N VAL A 113 6.79 -10.62 6.35
CA VAL A 113 7.72 -11.35 7.24
C VAL A 113 8.86 -10.42 7.67
N VAL A 114 9.44 -9.67 6.73
CA VAL A 114 10.52 -8.72 7.05
C VAL A 114 10.02 -7.62 7.98
N LEU A 115 8.87 -7.04 7.69
CA LEU A 115 8.30 -5.96 8.49
C LEU A 115 8.02 -6.41 9.93
N LYS A 116 7.45 -7.60 10.11
CA LYS A 116 7.21 -8.16 11.45
C LYS A 116 8.51 -8.38 12.21
N ARG A 117 9.53 -8.87 11.53
CA ARG A 117 10.85 -9.10 12.14
C ARG A 117 11.46 -7.81 12.69
N HIS A 118 11.22 -6.70 12.01
CA HIS A 118 11.73 -5.39 12.40
C HIS A 118 10.78 -4.62 13.33
N GLY A 119 9.64 -5.20 13.70
CA GLY A 119 8.68 -4.54 14.58
C GLY A 119 7.93 -3.38 13.93
N GLU A 120 7.87 -3.34 12.61
CA GLU A 120 7.14 -2.28 11.89
C GLU A 120 5.63 -2.46 12.00
N PRO A 121 4.87 -1.38 12.20
CA PRO A 121 3.41 -1.47 12.23
C PRO A 121 2.87 -1.74 10.84
N LEU A 122 1.89 -2.63 10.73
CA LEU A 122 1.29 -3.01 9.45
C LEU A 122 -0.10 -2.42 9.24
N GLY A 123 -0.86 -2.25 10.30
CA GLY A 123 -2.25 -1.78 10.20
C GLY A 123 -3.22 -2.83 9.67
N ILE A 124 -2.77 -4.05 9.45
CA ILE A 124 -3.55 -5.11 8.80
C ILE A 124 -3.63 -6.33 9.73
N SER A 125 -4.82 -6.91 9.86
CA SER A 125 -5.01 -8.12 10.67
C SER A 125 -4.48 -9.35 9.95
N ASP A 126 -4.22 -10.43 10.70
CA ASP A 126 -3.73 -11.67 10.12
C ASP A 126 -4.73 -12.27 9.12
N GLU A 127 -6.03 -12.12 9.36
CA GLU A 127 -7.07 -12.59 8.43
C GLU A 127 -7.00 -11.89 7.09
N VAL A 128 -6.89 -10.56 7.12
CA VAL A 128 -6.77 -9.75 5.91
C VAL A 128 -5.46 -10.05 5.20
N LEU A 129 -4.39 -10.24 5.97
CA LEU A 129 -3.08 -10.58 5.44
C LEU A 129 -3.12 -11.89 4.64
N GLU A 130 -3.74 -12.94 5.19
CA GLU A 130 -3.88 -14.21 4.48
C GLU A 130 -4.60 -14.05 3.15
N ILE A 131 -5.67 -13.27 3.13
CA ILE A 131 -6.42 -13.01 1.92
C ILE A 131 -5.56 -12.27 0.90
N ALA A 132 -4.85 -11.23 1.33
CA ALA A 132 -3.99 -10.46 0.45
C ALA A 132 -2.87 -11.32 -0.16
N MET A 133 -2.33 -12.28 0.60
CA MET A 133 -1.30 -13.19 0.12
C MET A 133 -1.82 -14.20 -0.89
N GLU A 134 -3.08 -14.59 -0.77
CA GLU A 134 -3.71 -15.56 -1.67
C GLU A 134 -4.27 -14.94 -2.94
N MET A 135 -4.47 -13.61 -2.96
CA MET A 135 -5.02 -12.95 -4.14
C MET A 135 -4.03 -12.95 -5.29
N PRO A 136 -4.45 -13.38 -6.49
CA PRO A 136 -3.58 -13.27 -7.66
C PRO A 136 -3.40 -11.79 -8.03
N GLU A 137 -2.23 -11.48 -8.54
CA GLU A 137 -1.98 -10.17 -9.11
C GLU A 137 -2.67 -10.08 -10.47
N GLU A 138 -3.36 -9.00 -10.71
CA GLU A 138 -3.99 -8.76 -12.01
C GLU A 138 -3.15 -7.87 -12.91
#